data_49d1d51390f543251a72bee63a67fe55
#
_entry.id   49d1d51390f543251a72bee63a67fe55
#
_cell.length_a   1.000
_cell.length_b   1.000
_cell.length_c   1.000
_cell.angle_alpha   90.00
_cell.angle_beta   90.00
_cell.angle_gamma   90.00
#
_symmetry.space_group_name_H-M   'P 1'
#
loop_
_entity.id
_entity.type
_entity.pdbx_description
1 polymer ?
#
loop_
_entity_poly.entity_id
_entity_poly.type
_entity_poly.pdbx_seq_one_letter_code
_entity_poly.pdbx_strand_id
1 'polypeptide(L)'
;MADVPHVTPEELYDNVRAGGPVTVVDVRQPHEYEKWHIDGNGVETVNVPDRKLARSDSGDVLAGVRTETVVTVCGTGKISRSSARHLRRNGIDAHNLAGGMEAWAELAVETELTTDADATVVQFQRPSTGCLSYLVVSGGDAAVVDRSE
;
A
#
# COMPACT_ATOMS: atom_id res chain seq x y z
N MET A 1 -16.82 -5.17 20.76
CA MET A 1 -16.50 -4.29 19.62
C MET A 1 -15.82 -5.09 18.54
N ALA A 2 -16.34 -5.08 17.33
CA ALA A 2 -15.67 -5.74 16.23
C ALA A 2 -14.30 -5.08 15.98
N ASP A 3 -13.26 -5.88 15.88
CA ASP A 3 -11.94 -5.39 15.53
C ASP A 3 -11.94 -4.87 14.09
N VAL A 4 -11.09 -3.89 13.79
CA VAL A 4 -10.94 -3.37 12.44
C VAL A 4 -10.10 -4.36 11.63
N PRO A 5 -10.59 -4.86 10.50
CA PRO A 5 -9.78 -5.74 9.67
C PRO A 5 -8.55 -5.00 9.14
N HIS A 6 -7.45 -5.73 9.06
CA HIS A 6 -6.19 -5.24 8.53
C HIS A 6 -5.93 -5.88 7.16
N VAL A 7 -5.29 -5.11 6.29
CA VAL A 7 -4.68 -5.60 5.07
C VAL A 7 -3.18 -5.37 5.17
N THR A 8 -2.38 -6.35 4.81
CA THR A 8 -0.92 -6.20 4.77
C THR A 8 -0.47 -5.44 3.51
N PRO A 9 0.72 -4.82 3.51
CA PRO A 9 1.28 -4.22 2.29
C PRO A 9 1.34 -5.20 1.12
N GLU A 10 1.69 -6.46 1.37
CA GLU A 10 1.76 -7.53 0.37
C GLU A 10 0.37 -7.82 -0.24
N GLU A 11 -0.65 -7.98 0.60
CA GLU A 11 -2.03 -8.22 0.16
C GLU A 11 -2.58 -7.04 -0.65
N LEU A 12 -2.31 -5.80 -0.21
CA LEU A 12 -2.70 -4.62 -0.95
C LEU A 12 -1.99 -4.53 -2.31
N TYR A 13 -0.68 -4.80 -2.32
CA TYR A 13 0.10 -4.81 -3.56
C TYR A 13 -0.39 -5.88 -4.53
N ASP A 14 -0.66 -7.08 -4.07
CA ASP A 14 -1.18 -8.18 -4.90
C ASP A 14 -2.54 -7.82 -5.50
N ASN A 15 -3.42 -7.19 -4.73
CA ASN A 15 -4.69 -6.69 -5.24
C ASN A 15 -4.51 -5.63 -6.33
N VAL A 16 -3.66 -4.63 -6.09
CA VAL A 16 -3.36 -3.57 -7.06
C VAL A 16 -2.74 -4.14 -8.33
N ARG A 17 -1.80 -5.07 -8.19
CA ARG A 17 -1.15 -5.74 -9.33
C ARG A 17 -2.12 -6.56 -10.16
N ALA A 18 -3.09 -7.20 -9.53
CA ALA A 18 -4.15 -7.96 -10.21
C ALA A 18 -5.20 -7.05 -10.88
N GLY A 19 -5.09 -5.74 -10.74
CA GLY A 19 -6.07 -4.77 -11.26
C GLY A 19 -7.36 -4.71 -10.45
N GLY A 20 -7.33 -5.20 -9.20
CA GLY A 20 -8.45 -5.08 -8.28
C GLY A 20 -8.71 -3.63 -7.90
N PRO A 21 -9.94 -3.12 -8.05
CA PRO A 21 -10.25 -1.76 -7.68
C PRO A 21 -10.17 -1.58 -6.17
N VAL A 22 -9.49 -0.53 -5.72
CA VAL A 22 -9.36 -0.18 -4.31
C VAL A 22 -9.34 1.33 -4.13
N THR A 23 -10.00 1.81 -3.10
CA THR A 23 -9.89 3.20 -2.65
C THR A 23 -8.97 3.28 -1.45
N VAL A 24 -7.92 4.08 -1.56
CA VAL A 24 -7.03 4.40 -0.46
C VAL A 24 -7.44 5.75 0.15
N VAL A 25 -7.80 5.74 1.41
CA VAL A 25 -8.07 6.95 2.19
C VAL A 25 -6.84 7.26 3.04
N ASP A 26 -6.02 8.19 2.56
CA ASP A 26 -4.83 8.64 3.28
C ASP A 26 -5.22 9.72 4.29
N VAL A 27 -5.06 9.41 5.57
CA VAL A 27 -5.46 10.30 6.67
C VAL A 27 -4.31 11.13 7.23
N ARG A 28 -3.15 11.13 6.55
CA ARG A 28 -2.01 11.98 6.88
C ARG A 28 -2.30 13.44 6.54
N GLN A 29 -1.39 14.31 6.98
CA GLN A 29 -1.46 15.72 6.60
C GLN A 29 -1.21 15.90 5.09
N PRO A 30 -1.82 16.92 4.45
CA PRO A 30 -1.67 17.14 3.01
C PRO A 30 -0.23 17.18 2.52
N HIS A 31 0.66 17.83 3.26
CA HIS A 31 2.06 17.93 2.88
C HIS A 31 2.83 16.60 2.89
N GLU A 32 2.36 15.62 3.67
CA GLU A 32 2.91 14.25 3.66
C GLU A 32 2.39 13.47 2.46
N TYR A 33 1.09 13.60 2.20
CA TYR A 33 0.43 13.00 1.04
C TYR A 33 1.00 13.51 -0.29
N GLU A 34 1.22 14.80 -0.41
CA GLU A 34 1.77 15.43 -1.62
C GLU A 34 3.20 14.98 -1.92
N LYS A 35 3.99 14.63 -0.90
CA LYS A 35 5.34 14.10 -1.11
C LYS A 35 5.34 12.75 -1.79
N TRP A 36 4.48 11.86 -1.34
CA TRP A 36 4.25 10.55 -1.92
C TRP A 36 3.06 9.86 -1.24
N HIS A 37 2.36 9.05 -1.99
CA HIS A 37 1.20 8.28 -1.54
C HIS A 37 1.10 6.98 -2.35
N ILE A 38 0.19 6.10 -1.94
CA ILE A 38 -0.06 4.86 -2.66
C ILE A 38 -0.87 5.20 -3.89
N ASP A 39 -0.33 4.86 -5.06
CA ASP A 39 -0.99 4.97 -6.35
C ASP A 39 -0.78 3.70 -7.17
N GLY A 40 -1.48 3.57 -8.27
CA GLY A 40 -1.36 2.44 -9.17
C GLY A 40 -2.58 2.26 -10.06
N ASN A 41 -2.51 1.29 -10.95
CA ASN A 41 -3.62 0.98 -11.83
C ASN A 41 -4.80 0.41 -11.00
N GLY A 42 -5.97 1.03 -11.10
CA GLY A 42 -7.15 0.65 -10.32
C GLY A 42 -7.18 1.21 -8.88
N VAL A 43 -6.17 2.00 -8.49
CA VAL A 43 -6.16 2.69 -7.19
C VAL A 43 -6.78 4.07 -7.32
N GLU A 44 -7.78 4.33 -6.52
CA GLU A 44 -8.32 5.66 -6.31
C GLU A 44 -7.86 6.16 -4.94
N THR A 45 -7.10 7.25 -4.91
CA THR A 45 -6.54 7.76 -3.66
C THR A 45 -7.14 9.11 -3.32
N VAL A 46 -7.59 9.25 -2.07
CA VAL A 46 -8.10 10.50 -1.52
C VAL A 46 -7.35 10.84 -0.23
N ASN A 47 -6.98 12.11 -0.06
CA ASN A 47 -6.39 12.60 1.17
C ASN A 47 -7.44 13.31 2.02
N VAL A 48 -7.74 12.73 3.17
CA VAL A 48 -8.65 13.30 4.16
C VAL A 48 -8.01 13.18 5.53
N PRO A 49 -7.38 14.25 6.05
CA PRO A 49 -6.77 14.23 7.36
C PRO A 49 -7.72 13.67 8.44
N ASP A 50 -7.18 12.88 9.37
CA ASP A 50 -7.91 12.12 10.38
C ASP A 50 -8.96 12.95 11.14
N ARG A 51 -8.59 14.18 11.53
CA ARG A 51 -9.49 15.10 12.25
C ARG A 51 -10.64 15.58 11.37
N LYS A 52 -10.42 15.75 10.08
CA LYS A 52 -11.46 16.14 9.14
C LYS A 52 -12.40 14.95 8.91
N LEU A 53 -11.85 13.76 8.72
CA LEU A 53 -12.63 12.54 8.56
C LEU A 53 -13.53 12.27 9.77
N ALA A 54 -13.00 12.39 10.98
CA ALA A 54 -13.74 12.17 12.22
C ALA A 54 -14.94 13.12 12.44
N ARG A 55 -14.93 14.29 11.78
CA ARG A 55 -15.97 15.33 11.89
C ARG A 55 -16.94 15.34 10.72
N SER A 56 -16.61 14.62 9.65
CA SER A 56 -17.43 14.61 8.43
C SER A 56 -18.40 13.44 8.44
N ASP A 57 -19.48 13.61 7.71
CA ASP A 57 -20.29 12.48 7.29
C ASP A 57 -19.48 11.70 6.25
N SER A 58 -19.31 10.41 6.49
CA SER A 58 -18.49 9.55 5.62
C SER A 58 -19.00 9.50 4.19
N GLY A 59 -20.30 9.70 3.99
CA GLY A 59 -20.91 9.76 2.67
C GLY A 59 -20.40 10.95 1.86
N ASP A 60 -20.19 12.10 2.48
CA ASP A 60 -19.69 13.30 1.80
C ASP A 60 -18.20 13.19 1.43
N VAL A 61 -17.41 12.55 2.31
CA VAL A 61 -15.96 12.39 2.11
C VAL A 61 -15.65 11.42 1.00
N LEU A 62 -16.48 10.39 0.85
CA LEU A 62 -16.32 9.35 -0.17
C LEU A 62 -17.31 9.52 -1.33
N ALA A 63 -17.96 10.68 -1.43
CA ALA A 63 -18.84 10.99 -2.54
C ALA A 63 -18.08 10.92 -3.88
N GLY A 64 -18.52 9.99 -4.74
CA GLY A 64 -17.84 9.74 -6.02
C GLY A 64 -16.82 8.61 -6.02
N VAL A 65 -16.45 8.08 -4.86
CA VAL A 65 -15.63 6.87 -4.74
C VAL A 65 -16.45 5.66 -5.19
N ARG A 66 -15.93 4.92 -6.17
CA ARG A 66 -16.67 3.83 -6.85
C ARG A 66 -16.24 2.43 -6.44
N THR A 67 -15.37 2.30 -5.46
CA THR A 67 -14.85 1.00 -5.06
C THR A 67 -15.52 0.51 -3.79
N GLU A 68 -15.82 -0.80 -3.75
CA GLU A 68 -16.42 -1.42 -2.58
C GLU A 68 -15.42 -1.60 -1.44
N THR A 69 -14.12 -1.74 -1.77
CA THR A 69 -13.05 -1.91 -0.78
C THR A 69 -12.34 -0.60 -0.51
N VAL A 70 -12.35 -0.20 0.75
CA VAL A 70 -11.65 1.01 1.23
C VAL A 70 -10.52 0.61 2.16
N VAL A 71 -9.32 1.16 1.93
CA VAL A 71 -8.15 0.97 2.79
C VAL A 71 -7.73 2.31 3.37
N THR A 72 -7.73 2.43 4.68
CA THR A 72 -7.23 3.62 5.37
C THR A 72 -5.75 3.52 5.65
N VAL A 73 -5.02 4.63 5.48
CA VAL A 73 -3.57 4.69 5.60
C VAL A 73 -3.13 5.90 6.41
N CYS A 74 -2.19 5.70 7.32
CA CYS A 74 -1.40 6.76 7.96
C CYS A 74 0.09 6.37 7.98
N GLY A 75 0.94 7.07 8.70
CA GLY A 75 2.37 6.76 8.77
C GLY A 75 2.65 5.35 9.28
N THR A 76 2.08 4.97 10.43
CA THR A 76 2.37 3.72 11.15
C THR A 76 1.21 2.74 11.25
N GLY A 77 0.03 3.08 10.72
CA GLY A 77 -1.18 2.26 10.82
C GLY A 77 -1.99 2.42 12.12
N LYS A 78 -1.55 3.28 13.06
CA LYS A 78 -2.24 3.47 14.35
C LYS A 78 -3.45 4.41 14.24
N ILE A 79 -3.25 5.58 13.66
CA ILE A 79 -4.31 6.59 13.50
C ILE A 79 -5.36 6.12 12.48
N SER A 80 -4.91 5.58 11.36
CA SER A 80 -5.79 5.07 10.30
C SER A 80 -6.69 3.92 10.74
N ARG A 81 -6.29 3.16 11.78
CA ARG A 81 -7.16 2.15 12.39
C ARG A 81 -8.44 2.78 12.98
N SER A 82 -8.29 3.92 13.65
CA SER A 82 -9.44 4.66 14.18
C SER A 82 -10.32 5.24 13.07
N SER A 83 -9.70 5.68 11.99
CA SER A 83 -10.38 6.17 10.78
C SER A 83 -11.16 5.05 10.09
N ALA A 84 -10.59 3.86 9.94
CA ALA A 84 -11.31 2.70 9.43
C ALA A 84 -12.51 2.34 10.29
N ARG A 85 -12.34 2.37 11.62
CA ARG A 85 -13.46 2.13 12.55
C ARG A 85 -14.58 3.16 12.39
N HIS A 86 -14.25 4.44 12.20
CA HIS A 86 -15.22 5.49 11.95
C HIS A 86 -16.00 5.24 10.64
N LEU A 87 -15.31 4.90 9.55
CA LEU A 87 -15.92 4.57 8.27
C LEU A 87 -16.84 3.35 8.38
N ARG A 88 -16.40 2.30 9.08
CA ARG A 88 -17.23 1.09 9.30
C ARG A 88 -18.50 1.36 10.08
N ARG A 89 -18.47 2.26 11.08
CA ARG A 89 -19.66 2.69 11.80
C ARG A 89 -20.67 3.42 10.92
N ASN A 90 -20.22 3.97 9.80
CA ASN A 90 -21.04 4.63 8.79
C ASN A 90 -21.35 3.71 7.59
N GLY A 91 -21.19 2.41 7.75
CA GLY A 91 -21.60 1.42 6.74
C GLY A 91 -20.60 1.18 5.59
N ILE A 92 -19.37 1.72 5.70
CA ILE A 92 -18.33 1.55 4.68
C ILE A 92 -17.44 0.37 5.07
N ASP A 93 -17.19 -0.55 4.15
CA ASP A 93 -16.26 -1.67 4.37
C ASP A 93 -14.82 -1.20 4.27
N ALA A 94 -14.33 -0.64 5.38
CA ALA A 94 -12.99 -0.08 5.48
C ALA A 94 -12.05 -1.02 6.24
N HIS A 95 -10.87 -1.18 5.70
CA HIS A 95 -9.75 -1.94 6.24
C HIS A 95 -8.60 -0.98 6.58
N ASN A 96 -7.73 -1.36 7.51
CA ASN A 96 -6.57 -0.57 7.86
C ASN A 96 -5.30 -1.19 7.26
N LEU A 97 -4.46 -0.38 6.60
CA LEU A 97 -3.15 -0.86 6.17
C LEU A 97 -2.24 -1.12 7.38
N ALA A 98 -1.88 -2.36 7.59
CA ALA A 98 -1.00 -2.78 8.67
C ALA A 98 0.38 -2.13 8.52
N GLY A 99 0.85 -1.46 9.56
CA GLY A 99 2.12 -0.73 9.55
C GLY A 99 2.14 0.56 8.74
N GLY A 100 1.06 0.90 8.05
CA GLY A 100 0.90 2.16 7.31
C GLY A 100 1.91 2.37 6.20
N MET A 101 2.20 3.65 5.92
CA MET A 101 3.15 4.04 4.87
C MET A 101 4.59 3.58 5.15
N GLU A 102 4.98 3.44 6.42
CA GLU A 102 6.31 2.89 6.77
C GLU A 102 6.44 1.45 6.27
N ALA A 103 5.47 0.59 6.56
CA ALA A 103 5.49 -0.79 6.08
C ALA A 103 5.35 -0.87 4.55
N TRP A 104 4.56 0.00 3.93
CA TRP A 104 4.48 0.10 2.48
C TRP A 104 5.82 0.48 1.83
N ALA A 105 6.57 1.39 2.46
CA ALA A 105 7.89 1.81 1.98
C ALA A 105 8.92 0.67 2.02
N GLU A 106 8.81 -0.23 2.99
CA GLU A 106 9.71 -1.36 3.17
C GLU A 106 9.35 -2.57 2.31
N LEU A 107 8.15 -2.57 1.70
CA LEU A 107 7.71 -3.68 0.86
C LEU A 107 8.71 -3.94 -0.26
N ALA A 108 9.20 -5.17 -0.32
CA ALA A 108 10.03 -5.69 -1.40
C ALA A 108 9.36 -6.92 -2.01
N VAL A 109 9.21 -6.91 -3.32
CA VAL A 109 8.61 -8.01 -4.08
C VAL A 109 9.69 -8.76 -4.81
N GLU A 110 9.78 -10.05 -4.56
CA GLU A 110 10.74 -10.95 -5.18
C GLU A 110 10.14 -11.61 -6.41
N THR A 111 10.92 -11.68 -7.48
CA THR A 111 10.57 -12.40 -8.70
C THR A 111 11.80 -13.14 -9.23
N GLU A 112 11.71 -14.45 -9.31
CA GLU A 112 12.74 -15.24 -10.00
C GLU A 112 12.59 -15.08 -11.51
N LEU A 113 13.69 -14.71 -12.17
CA LEU A 113 13.72 -14.53 -13.61
C LEU A 113 14.29 -15.77 -14.28
N THR A 114 13.61 -16.25 -15.32
CA THR A 114 14.12 -17.36 -16.14
C THR A 114 15.28 -16.88 -16.99
N THR A 115 16.41 -17.60 -16.94
CA THR A 115 17.60 -17.33 -17.76
C THR A 115 17.96 -18.56 -18.58
N ASP A 116 18.65 -18.37 -19.72
CA ASP A 116 19.19 -19.47 -20.53
C ASP A 116 20.57 -19.93 -20.03
N ALA A 117 21.05 -19.37 -18.93
CA ALA A 117 22.34 -19.67 -18.32
C ALA A 117 22.13 -20.53 -17.05
N ASP A 118 23.21 -21.22 -16.62
CA ASP A 118 23.27 -21.92 -15.34
C ASP A 118 23.35 -20.92 -14.15
N ALA A 119 22.45 -19.97 -14.15
CA ALA A 119 22.37 -18.93 -13.13
C ALA A 119 20.93 -18.71 -12.69
N THR A 120 20.74 -18.51 -11.40
CA THR A 120 19.48 -18.03 -10.84
C THR A 120 19.55 -16.51 -10.68
N VAL A 121 18.58 -15.82 -11.22
CA VAL A 121 18.45 -14.36 -11.07
C VAL A 121 17.15 -14.06 -10.34
N VAL A 122 17.27 -13.39 -9.21
CA VAL A 122 16.12 -12.91 -8.43
C VAL A 122 16.08 -11.40 -8.51
N GLN A 123 14.95 -10.88 -8.98
CA GLN A 123 14.68 -9.45 -8.99
C GLN A 123 13.94 -9.07 -7.72
N PHE A 124 14.39 -8.01 -7.06
CA PHE A 124 13.68 -7.35 -5.96
C PHE A 124 13.16 -6.02 -6.45
N GLN A 125 11.88 -5.81 -6.29
CA GLN A 125 11.22 -4.54 -6.61
C GLN A 125 10.66 -3.90 -5.34
N ARG A 126 10.96 -2.62 -5.14
CA ARG A 126 10.28 -1.79 -4.13
C ARG A 126 9.15 -0.99 -4.79
N PRO A 127 7.87 -1.36 -4.60
CA PRO A 127 6.76 -0.66 -5.23
C PRO A 127 6.68 0.82 -4.88
N SER A 128 7.08 1.19 -3.66
CA SER A 128 7.05 2.56 -3.16
C SER A 128 7.97 3.54 -3.91
N THR A 129 9.09 3.04 -4.43
CA THR A 129 10.10 3.86 -5.11
C THR A 129 10.30 3.47 -6.58
N GLY A 130 9.80 2.29 -6.98
CA GLY A 130 10.08 1.69 -8.28
C GLY A 130 11.52 1.17 -8.43
N CYS A 131 12.30 1.16 -7.34
CA CYS A 131 13.68 0.66 -7.37
C CYS A 131 13.72 -0.83 -7.63
N LEU A 132 14.68 -1.25 -8.45
CA LEU A 132 14.97 -2.64 -8.78
C LEU A 132 16.39 -2.99 -8.35
N SER A 133 16.54 -4.13 -7.70
CA SER A 133 17.83 -4.76 -7.43
C SER A 133 17.80 -6.22 -7.84
N TYR A 134 18.97 -6.82 -8.05
CA TYR A 134 19.08 -8.19 -8.55
C TYR A 134 20.11 -8.96 -7.75
N LEU A 135 19.76 -10.20 -7.44
CA LEU A 135 20.68 -11.21 -6.95
C LEU A 135 20.93 -12.21 -8.08
N VAL A 136 22.20 -12.40 -8.44
CA VAL A 136 22.63 -13.38 -9.44
C VAL A 136 23.45 -14.44 -8.73
N VAL A 137 23.04 -15.71 -8.84
CA VAL A 137 23.73 -16.85 -8.22
C VAL A 137 24.11 -17.84 -9.32
N SER A 138 25.38 -18.23 -9.37
CA SER A 138 25.90 -19.23 -10.31
C SER A 138 27.13 -19.93 -9.74
N GLY A 139 27.19 -21.27 -9.82
CA GLY A 139 28.38 -22.08 -9.49
C GLY A 139 28.89 -21.92 -8.04
N GLY A 140 28.03 -21.50 -7.09
CA GLY A 140 28.40 -21.22 -5.70
C GLY A 140 28.87 -19.79 -5.45
N ASP A 141 28.94 -18.94 -6.47
CA ASP A 141 29.21 -17.51 -6.38
C ASP A 141 27.90 -16.70 -6.46
N ALA A 142 27.87 -15.54 -5.84
CA ALA A 142 26.75 -14.63 -5.89
C ALA A 142 27.21 -13.18 -6.11
N ALA A 143 26.43 -12.44 -6.89
CA ALA A 143 26.61 -11.02 -7.12
C ALA A 143 25.28 -10.28 -6.87
N VAL A 144 25.38 -9.10 -6.28
CA VAL A 144 24.25 -8.20 -6.09
C VAL A 144 24.43 -7.00 -7.01
N VAL A 145 23.39 -6.70 -7.79
CA VAL A 145 23.29 -5.46 -8.55
C VAL A 145 22.21 -4.64 -7.89
N ASP A 146 22.64 -3.63 -7.16
CA ASP A 146 21.73 -2.73 -6.44
C ASP A 146 21.81 -1.33 -7.05
N ARG A 147 20.65 -0.75 -7.27
CA ARG A 147 20.50 0.66 -7.56
C ARG A 147 19.94 1.32 -6.31
N SER A 148 20.80 1.45 -5.32
CA SER A 148 20.48 2.22 -4.11
C SER A 148 20.62 3.71 -4.41
N GLU A 149 19.51 4.36 -4.65
CA GLU A 149 19.26 5.75 -4.29
C GLU A 149 17.76 6.00 -4.23
#